data_2fada3de0a9e9860ae4c8aec7f018d5a
#
_entry.id   2fada3de0a9e9860ae4c8aec7f018d5a
#
_cell.length_a   1.000
_cell.length_b   1.000
_cell.length_c   1.000
_cell.angle_alpha   90.00
_cell.angle_beta   90.00
_cell.angle_gamma   90.00
#
_symmetry.space_group_name_H-M   'P 1'
#
loop_
_entity.id
_entity.type
_entity.pdbx_description
1 polymer ?
#
loop_
_entity_poly.entity_id
_entity_poly.type
_entity_poly.pdbx_seq_one_letter_code
_entity_poly.pdbx_strand_id
1 'polypeptide(L)'
;NNMTDNTLPLFTPAADAPAAAQHQIIAIPVTDENRISFWPQHFGSIPQWIILEPTIFAWMDRFCTDYSGGIWNFYTLSNGGAFMAPEVENDELWSLFNTMNGNGGDMSAEAAGIAVCLMAFSHHACRTECDAMTEHYYRLRDYALNHAECNAIMHIID
;
A
#
# COMPACT_ATOMS: atom_id res chain seq x y z
N ASN A 1 -17.34 -17.55 25.16
CA ASN A 1 -17.45 -17.84 25.79
C ASN A 1 -17.13 -17.92 25.94
N ASN A 2 -17.37 -17.47 25.49
CA ASN A 2 -17.49 -17.61 26.03
C ASN A 2 -17.13 -17.57 25.92
N MET A 3 -17.22 -17.17 25.16
CA MET A 3 -17.39 -17.19 25.53
C MET A 3 -17.31 -17.27 25.30
N THR A 4 -17.34 -16.89 24.53
CA THR A 4 -17.62 -17.00 24.81
C THR A 4 -17.39 -17.04 24.56
N ASP A 5 -17.48 -16.76 24.26
CA ASP A 5 -17.64 -16.93 24.57
C ASP A 5 -17.27 -16.99 24.18
N ASN A 6 -17.27 -16.62 23.72
CA ASN A 6 -17.36 -16.76 23.90
C ASN A 6 -17.16 -16.89 23.43
N THR A 7 -17.19 -16.55 22.47
CA THR A 7 -17.51 -16.66 22.47
C THR A 7 -17.40 -16.66 21.94
N LEU A 8 -17.30 -16.42 21.48
CA LEU A 8 -17.65 -16.44 21.45
C LEU A 8 -17.44 -16.47 20.85
N PRO A 9 -17.50 -16.31 20.28
CA PRO A 9 -17.71 -16.23 20.13
C PRO A 9 -17.29 -16.11 19.78
N LEU A 10 -17.31 -15.81 19.41
CA LEU A 10 -17.43 -15.69 19.60
C LEU A 10 -17.03 -15.81 19.24
N PHE A 11 -17.03 -15.71 19.06
CA PHE A 11 -17.25 -15.81 19.27
C PHE A 11 -17.12 -15.84 18.70
N THR A 12 -17.44 -15.40 18.04
CA THR A 12 -17.93 -15.16 17.93
C THR A 12 -17.91 -14.89 17.28
N PRO A 13 -18.09 -14.90 17.06
CA PRO A 13 -18.43 -14.56 16.79
C PRO A 13 -18.66 -14.24 16.46
N ALA A 14 -19.08 -14.28 16.09
CA ALA A 14 -19.61 -13.86 16.05
C ALA A 14 -19.41 -13.12 16.49
N ALA A 15 -19.88 -13.39 16.61
CA ALA A 15 -19.25 -12.37 17.40
C ALA A 15 -18.01 -11.84 16.78
N ASP A 16 -17.40 -12.59 15.98
CA ASP A 16 -16.13 -12.21 15.38
C ASP A 16 -16.26 -11.34 14.15
N ALA A 17 -17.35 -11.45 13.40
CA ALA A 17 -17.53 -10.62 12.23
C ALA A 17 -17.53 -9.12 12.56
N PRO A 18 -18.21 -8.65 13.61
CA PRO A 18 -18.12 -7.25 13.99
C PRO A 18 -16.72 -6.83 14.40
N ALA A 19 -15.98 -7.70 15.09
CA ALA A 19 -14.60 -7.39 15.47
C ALA A 19 -13.71 -7.29 14.25
N ALA A 20 -13.87 -8.17 13.27
CA ALA A 20 -13.10 -8.11 12.02
C ALA A 20 -13.42 -6.83 11.27
N ALA A 21 -14.69 -6.41 11.21
CA ALA A 21 -15.07 -5.17 10.55
C ALA A 21 -14.45 -3.96 11.23
N GLN A 22 -14.34 -3.98 12.57
CA GLN A 22 -13.72 -2.89 13.33
C GLN A 22 -12.23 -2.69 13.01
N HIS A 23 -11.58 -3.74 12.52
CA HIS A 23 -10.15 -3.70 12.21
C HIS A 23 -9.88 -3.53 10.72
N GLN A 24 -10.93 -3.35 9.93
CA GLN A 24 -10.77 -3.16 8.50
C GLN A 24 -10.12 -1.81 8.22
N ILE A 25 -9.03 -1.85 7.44
CA ILE A 25 -8.32 -0.64 7.04
C ILE A 25 -8.95 -0.14 5.74
N ILE A 26 -9.24 1.16 5.69
CA ILE A 26 -9.93 1.77 4.56
C ILE A 26 -9.01 2.79 3.89
N ALA A 27 -8.94 2.75 2.56
CA ALA A 27 -8.21 3.74 1.76
C ALA A 27 -9.16 4.86 1.36
N ILE A 28 -8.73 6.09 1.55
CA ILE A 28 -9.50 7.29 1.28
C ILE A 28 -8.76 8.12 0.26
N PRO A 29 -9.36 8.40 -0.91
CA PRO A 29 -8.71 9.24 -1.92
C PRO A 29 -8.45 10.65 -1.39
N VAL A 30 -7.29 11.19 -1.70
CA VAL A 30 -6.93 12.57 -1.37
C VAL A 30 -7.57 13.49 -2.40
N THR A 31 -8.23 14.55 -1.91
CA THR A 31 -8.87 15.53 -2.81
C THR A 31 -7.80 16.36 -3.53
N ASP A 32 -8.19 16.96 -4.66
CA ASP A 32 -7.26 17.80 -5.42
C ASP A 32 -6.66 18.93 -4.59
N GLU A 33 -7.46 19.51 -3.68
CA GLU A 33 -7.01 20.58 -2.79
C GLU A 33 -5.86 20.15 -1.89
N ASN A 34 -5.83 18.88 -1.51
CA ASN A 34 -4.87 18.35 -0.54
C ASN A 34 -3.68 17.64 -1.19
N ARG A 35 -3.63 17.58 -2.53
CA ARG A 35 -2.55 16.89 -3.22
C ARG A 35 -1.19 17.54 -2.97
N ILE A 36 -1.13 18.87 -2.98
CA ILE A 36 0.14 19.59 -2.80
C ILE A 36 0.74 19.31 -1.42
N SER A 37 -0.09 19.19 -0.40
CA SER A 37 0.37 18.99 0.97
C SER A 37 0.59 17.53 1.33
N PHE A 38 0.29 16.59 0.43
CA PHE A 38 0.32 15.15 0.75
C PHE A 38 1.68 14.71 1.29
N TRP A 39 2.75 14.96 0.55
CA TRP A 39 4.08 14.48 0.95
C TRP A 39 4.57 15.15 2.23
N PRO A 40 4.57 16.48 2.35
CA PRO A 40 5.05 17.07 3.60
C PRO A 40 4.16 16.74 4.80
N GLN A 41 2.84 16.58 4.60
CA GLN A 41 1.94 16.28 5.70
C GLN A 41 2.15 14.87 6.24
N HIS A 42 2.29 13.88 5.37
CA HIS A 42 2.32 12.48 5.80
C HIS A 42 3.73 11.92 5.95
N PHE A 43 4.72 12.51 5.28
CA PHE A 43 6.10 12.00 5.26
C PHE A 43 7.13 13.07 5.65
N GLY A 44 6.69 14.26 6.04
CA GLY A 44 7.58 15.41 6.22
C GLY A 44 8.61 15.25 7.34
N SER A 45 8.39 14.34 8.30
CA SER A 45 9.36 14.08 9.37
C SER A 45 10.45 13.09 8.95
N ILE A 46 10.33 12.51 7.76
CA ILE A 46 11.24 11.48 7.28
C ILE A 46 12.38 12.14 6.49
N PRO A 47 13.67 11.79 6.78
CA PRO A 47 14.78 12.35 6.01
C PRO A 47 14.61 12.05 4.52
N GLN A 48 14.89 13.06 3.69
CA GLN A 48 14.85 12.94 2.22
C GLN A 48 13.49 12.50 1.68
N TRP A 49 12.40 12.85 2.36
CA TRP A 49 11.06 12.48 1.90
C TRP A 49 10.76 12.97 0.48
N ILE A 50 11.41 14.05 0.06
CA ILE A 50 11.16 14.66 -1.24
C ILE A 50 11.50 13.72 -2.41
N ILE A 51 12.35 12.70 -2.18
CA ILE A 51 12.69 11.76 -3.25
C ILE A 51 11.76 10.55 -3.31
N LEU A 52 10.81 10.43 -2.38
CA LEU A 52 9.92 9.26 -2.35
C LEU A 52 9.09 9.14 -3.62
N GLU A 53 8.46 10.21 -4.06
CA GLU A 53 7.61 10.14 -5.25
C GLU A 53 8.39 9.73 -6.50
N PRO A 54 9.51 10.37 -6.85
CA PRO A 54 10.27 9.92 -8.02
C PRO A 54 10.82 8.50 -7.86
N THR A 55 11.10 8.07 -6.63
CA THR A 55 11.55 6.69 -6.38
C THR A 55 10.43 5.69 -6.66
N ILE A 56 9.19 6.02 -6.29
CA ILE A 56 8.04 5.17 -6.58
C ILE A 56 7.85 5.04 -8.10
N PHE A 57 7.95 6.15 -8.83
CA PHE A 57 7.87 6.11 -10.29
C PHE A 57 8.97 5.23 -10.88
N ALA A 58 10.17 5.30 -10.34
CA ALA A 58 11.30 4.49 -10.81
C ALA A 58 11.06 3.00 -10.58
N TRP A 59 10.46 2.63 -9.43
CA TRP A 59 10.10 1.23 -9.19
C TRP A 59 9.05 0.74 -10.18
N MET A 60 8.05 1.57 -10.51
CA MET A 60 7.07 1.18 -11.51
C MET A 60 7.71 0.98 -12.87
N ASP A 61 8.62 1.86 -13.27
CA ASP A 61 9.38 1.69 -14.51
C ASP A 61 10.13 0.37 -14.55
N ARG A 62 10.72 -0.03 -13.44
CA ARG A 62 11.48 -1.27 -13.36
C ARG A 62 10.60 -2.51 -13.42
N PHE A 63 9.44 -2.45 -12.78
CA PHE A 63 8.57 -3.63 -12.66
C PHE A 63 7.61 -3.78 -13.84
N CYS A 64 7.25 -2.69 -14.52
CA CYS A 64 6.23 -2.72 -15.56
C CYS A 64 6.77 -2.10 -16.84
N THR A 65 7.11 -2.96 -17.82
CA THR A 65 7.71 -2.50 -19.08
C THR A 65 6.78 -1.64 -19.90
N ASP A 66 5.45 -1.79 -19.71
CA ASP A 66 4.45 -1.02 -20.45
C ASP A 66 4.15 0.33 -19.81
N TYR A 67 4.72 0.62 -18.64
CA TYR A 67 4.47 1.88 -17.96
C TYR A 67 5.11 3.04 -18.74
N SER A 68 4.33 4.07 -19.02
CA SER A 68 4.81 5.21 -19.80
C SER A 68 4.47 6.55 -19.13
N GLY A 69 4.28 6.54 -17.82
CA GLY A 69 3.91 7.75 -17.08
C GLY A 69 2.40 7.86 -16.90
N GLY A 70 1.94 9.06 -16.58
CA GLY A 70 0.53 9.33 -16.37
C GLY A 70 0.27 9.95 -15.02
N ILE A 71 -1.01 10.10 -14.71
CA ILE A 71 -1.47 10.71 -13.47
C ILE A 71 -1.62 9.61 -12.42
N TRP A 72 -1.22 9.93 -11.18
CA TRP A 72 -1.38 9.04 -10.04
C TRP A 72 -2.31 9.71 -9.03
N ASN A 73 -3.07 8.90 -8.33
CA ASN A 73 -3.90 9.33 -7.21
C ASN A 73 -3.21 9.03 -5.90
N PHE A 74 -3.44 9.90 -4.92
CA PHE A 74 -2.94 9.73 -3.56
C PHE A 74 -4.05 9.21 -2.66
N TYR A 75 -3.67 8.41 -1.68
CA TYR A 75 -4.61 7.81 -0.71
C TYR A 75 -4.05 7.90 0.69
N THR A 76 -4.94 8.15 1.65
CA THR A 76 -4.62 7.95 3.06
C THR A 76 -5.30 6.68 3.54
N LEU A 77 -4.72 6.05 4.54
CA LEU A 77 -5.27 4.84 5.14
C LEU A 77 -5.82 5.15 6.53
N SER A 78 -6.90 4.47 6.91
CA SER A 78 -7.52 4.68 8.22
C SER A 78 -6.60 4.31 9.38
N ASN A 79 -5.53 3.57 9.13
CA ASN A 79 -4.53 3.26 10.15
C ASN A 79 -3.37 4.27 10.21
N GLY A 80 -3.48 5.37 9.48
CA GLY A 80 -2.45 6.40 9.45
C GLY A 80 -1.41 6.23 8.36
N GLY A 81 -1.53 5.20 7.53
CA GLY A 81 -0.66 5.01 6.38
C GLY A 81 -1.09 5.87 5.20
N ALA A 82 -0.32 5.77 4.12
CA ALA A 82 -0.57 6.52 2.90
C ALA A 82 0.14 5.85 1.73
N PHE A 83 -0.41 6.01 0.52
CA PHE A 83 0.23 5.46 -0.68
C PHE A 83 -0.29 6.20 -1.91
N MET A 84 0.26 5.86 -3.06
CA MET A 84 -0.22 6.38 -4.33
C MET A 84 -0.31 5.25 -5.36
N ALA A 85 -1.19 5.43 -6.32
CA ALA A 85 -1.40 4.42 -7.37
C ALA A 85 -1.78 5.12 -8.67
N PRO A 86 -1.46 4.52 -9.83
CA PRO A 86 -1.82 5.12 -11.12
C PRO A 86 -3.33 5.27 -11.26
N GLU A 87 -3.73 6.38 -11.84
CA GLU A 87 -5.12 6.58 -12.23
C GLU A 87 -5.36 5.88 -13.57
N VAL A 88 -6.43 5.08 -13.64
CA VAL A 88 -6.80 4.39 -14.87
C VAL A 88 -8.29 4.58 -15.12
N GLU A 89 -8.69 4.51 -16.41
CA GLU A 89 -10.08 4.71 -16.80
C GLU A 89 -10.86 3.42 -16.87
N ASN A 90 -10.17 2.28 -16.78
CA ASN A 90 -10.81 0.96 -16.87
C ASN A 90 -10.11 -0.01 -15.93
N ASP A 91 -10.62 -1.26 -15.90
CA ASP A 91 -10.09 -2.30 -15.02
C ASP A 91 -8.95 -3.09 -15.68
N GLU A 92 -8.20 -2.46 -16.54
CA GLU A 92 -7.08 -3.10 -17.22
C GLU A 92 -6.05 -3.60 -16.21
N LEU A 93 -5.57 -4.83 -16.40
CA LEU A 93 -4.54 -5.38 -15.55
C LEU A 93 -3.16 -4.92 -15.99
N TRP A 94 -2.31 -4.70 -15.00
CA TRP A 94 -0.92 -4.33 -15.21
C TRP A 94 -0.04 -5.54 -14.96
N SER A 95 0.87 -5.83 -15.90
CA SER A 95 1.81 -6.96 -15.77
C SER A 95 3.11 -6.45 -15.19
N LEU A 96 3.45 -6.95 -14.01
CA LEU A 96 4.68 -6.59 -13.30
C LEU A 96 5.63 -7.77 -13.25
N PHE A 97 6.93 -7.49 -13.26
CA PHE A 97 7.97 -8.49 -13.09
C PHE A 97 9.10 -7.91 -12.25
N ASN A 98 9.51 -8.64 -11.22
CA ASN A 98 10.60 -8.25 -10.34
C ASN A 98 11.82 -9.11 -10.65
N THR A 99 12.84 -8.51 -11.31
CA THR A 99 14.04 -9.24 -11.69
C THR A 99 14.88 -9.68 -10.51
N MET A 100 14.69 -9.07 -9.33
CA MET A 100 15.49 -9.41 -8.15
C MET A 100 15.07 -10.74 -7.53
N ASN A 101 13.78 -11.12 -7.67
CA ASN A 101 13.29 -12.39 -7.13
C ASN A 101 12.72 -13.32 -8.20
N GLY A 102 12.63 -12.85 -9.45
CA GLY A 102 12.11 -13.65 -10.55
C GLY A 102 10.60 -13.84 -10.57
N ASN A 103 9.86 -13.07 -9.77
CA ASN A 103 8.41 -13.22 -9.67
C ASN A 103 7.70 -12.22 -10.58
N GLY A 104 6.65 -12.69 -11.24
CA GLY A 104 5.79 -11.85 -12.06
C GLY A 104 4.34 -12.00 -11.65
N GLY A 105 3.50 -11.07 -12.07
CA GLY A 105 2.08 -11.15 -11.78
C GLY A 105 1.30 -10.04 -12.47
N ASP A 106 0.04 -10.34 -12.73
CA ASP A 106 -0.92 -9.37 -13.27
C ASP A 106 -1.78 -8.87 -12.13
N MET A 107 -2.01 -7.58 -12.08
CA MET A 107 -2.78 -6.98 -10.99
C MET A 107 -3.40 -5.66 -11.43
N SER A 108 -4.33 -5.18 -10.65
CA SER A 108 -4.94 -3.87 -10.88
C SER A 108 -3.91 -2.76 -10.71
N ALA A 109 -4.23 -1.57 -11.22
CA ALA A 109 -3.39 -0.38 -11.03
C ALA A 109 -3.22 -0.06 -9.54
N GLU A 110 -4.27 -0.24 -8.74
CA GLU A 110 -4.16 -0.02 -7.30
C GLU A 110 -3.16 -0.99 -6.66
N ALA A 111 -3.28 -2.28 -6.97
CA ALA A 111 -2.37 -3.28 -6.43
C ALA A 111 -0.94 -3.02 -6.86
N ALA A 112 -0.74 -2.64 -8.12
CA ALA A 112 0.59 -2.29 -8.64
C ALA A 112 1.17 -1.09 -7.88
N GLY A 113 0.35 -0.08 -7.63
CA GLY A 113 0.76 1.09 -6.84
C GLY A 113 1.17 0.72 -5.43
N ILE A 114 0.39 -0.15 -4.77
CA ILE A 114 0.73 -0.63 -3.43
C ILE A 114 2.08 -1.35 -3.46
N ALA A 115 2.28 -2.24 -4.43
CA ALA A 115 3.51 -3.03 -4.53
C ALA A 115 4.74 -2.14 -4.66
N VAL A 116 4.71 -1.17 -5.59
CA VAL A 116 5.88 -0.29 -5.79
C VAL A 116 6.08 0.69 -4.64
N CYS A 117 5.01 1.11 -3.98
CA CYS A 117 5.15 1.91 -2.76
C CYS A 117 5.83 1.11 -1.65
N LEU A 118 5.46 -0.17 -1.48
CA LEU A 118 6.10 -1.03 -0.49
C LEU A 118 7.59 -1.19 -0.79
N MET A 119 7.96 -1.36 -2.06
CA MET A 119 9.37 -1.42 -2.44
C MET A 119 10.11 -0.12 -2.09
N ALA A 120 9.54 1.02 -2.45
CA ALA A 120 10.15 2.32 -2.19
C ALA A 120 10.28 2.59 -0.69
N PHE A 121 9.20 2.31 0.08
CA PHE A 121 9.20 2.55 1.53
C PHE A 121 10.23 1.67 2.24
N SER A 122 10.29 0.39 1.85
CA SER A 122 11.23 -0.55 2.43
C SER A 122 12.68 -0.10 2.21
N HIS A 123 13.02 0.28 0.99
CA HIS A 123 14.38 0.72 0.67
C HIS A 123 14.72 2.04 1.36
N HIS A 124 13.76 2.97 1.42
CA HIS A 124 13.97 4.25 2.08
C HIS A 124 14.15 4.08 3.59
N ALA A 125 13.39 3.15 4.19
CA ALA A 125 13.53 2.83 5.61
C ALA A 125 14.92 2.27 5.91
N CYS A 126 15.42 1.37 5.07
CA CYS A 126 16.75 0.80 5.25
C CYS A 126 17.83 1.86 5.11
N ARG A 127 17.68 2.76 4.13
CA ARG A 127 18.70 3.78 3.86
C ARG A 127 18.75 4.84 4.95
N THR A 128 17.60 5.25 5.48
CA THR A 128 17.52 6.32 6.46
C THR A 128 17.50 5.84 7.91
N GLU A 129 17.18 4.55 8.12
CA GLU A 129 17.01 3.98 9.47
C GLU A 129 16.04 4.79 10.31
N CYS A 130 14.97 5.28 9.67
CA CYS A 130 13.99 6.16 10.27
C CYS A 130 12.74 5.37 10.68
N ASP A 131 12.39 5.42 11.96
CA ASP A 131 11.24 4.67 12.46
C ASP A 131 9.94 5.10 11.81
N ALA A 132 9.77 6.39 11.52
CA ALA A 132 8.55 6.88 10.88
C ALA A 132 8.37 6.27 9.50
N MET A 133 9.47 6.06 8.74
CA MET A 133 9.40 5.42 7.44
C MET A 133 9.04 3.92 7.58
N THR A 134 9.65 3.25 8.55
CA THR A 134 9.34 1.85 8.85
C THR A 134 7.86 1.69 9.21
N GLU A 135 7.31 2.61 9.99
CA GLU A 135 5.90 2.59 10.35
C GLU A 135 5.00 2.74 9.12
N HIS A 136 5.34 3.64 8.20
CA HIS A 136 4.58 3.79 6.96
C HIS A 136 4.60 2.50 6.14
N TYR A 137 5.76 1.84 6.08
CA TYR A 137 5.87 0.55 5.40
C TYR A 137 4.89 -0.47 6.00
N TYR A 138 4.90 -0.64 7.31
CA TYR A 138 4.04 -1.63 7.96
C TYR A 138 2.57 -1.28 7.90
N ARG A 139 2.22 0.00 7.97
CA ARG A 139 0.83 0.42 7.81
C ARG A 139 0.29 0.10 6.42
N LEU A 140 1.10 0.33 5.39
CA LEU A 140 0.71 -0.03 4.03
C LEU A 140 0.69 -1.55 3.86
N ARG A 141 1.66 -2.26 4.43
CA ARG A 141 1.70 -3.71 4.37
C ARG A 141 0.45 -4.33 5.02
N ASP A 142 0.01 -3.78 6.15
CA ASP A 142 -1.21 -4.26 6.80
C ASP A 142 -2.42 -4.10 5.90
N TYR A 143 -2.51 -3.00 5.18
CA TYR A 143 -3.57 -2.81 4.18
C TYR A 143 -3.47 -3.84 3.06
N ALA A 144 -2.26 -4.07 2.55
CA ALA A 144 -2.00 -5.02 1.48
C ALA A 144 -2.38 -6.45 1.87
N LEU A 145 -2.11 -6.84 3.11
CA LEU A 145 -2.40 -8.19 3.60
C LEU A 145 -3.91 -8.48 3.63
N ASN A 146 -4.74 -7.44 3.74
CA ASN A 146 -6.19 -7.57 3.74
C ASN A 146 -6.82 -7.20 2.40
N HIS A 147 -6.02 -6.88 1.41
CA HIS A 147 -6.49 -6.50 0.08
C HIS A 147 -6.94 -7.74 -0.70
N ALA A 148 -7.92 -7.56 -1.59
CA ALA A 148 -8.40 -8.65 -2.43
C ALA A 148 -7.29 -9.26 -3.28
N GLU A 149 -6.27 -8.45 -3.63
CA GLU A 149 -5.14 -8.90 -4.46
C GLU A 149 -3.88 -9.11 -3.63
N CYS A 150 -4.04 -9.45 -2.35
CA CYS A 150 -2.93 -9.67 -1.43
C CYS A 150 -1.88 -10.63 -2.01
N ASN A 151 -2.32 -11.73 -2.59
CA ASN A 151 -1.37 -12.74 -3.09
C ASN A 151 -0.48 -12.20 -4.20
N ALA A 152 -1.06 -11.45 -5.15
CA ALA A 152 -0.28 -10.85 -6.23
C ALA A 152 0.70 -9.80 -5.70
N ILE A 153 0.24 -8.94 -4.78
CA ILE A 153 1.08 -7.89 -4.20
C ILE A 153 2.27 -8.52 -3.46
N MET A 154 1.99 -9.46 -2.56
CA MET A 154 3.05 -10.04 -1.74
C MET A 154 4.01 -10.89 -2.57
N HIS A 155 3.50 -11.56 -3.61
CA HIS A 155 4.34 -12.36 -4.50
C HIS A 155 5.37 -11.50 -5.24
N ILE A 156 4.96 -10.32 -5.71
CA ILE A 156 5.86 -9.49 -6.50
C ILE A 156 6.95 -8.84 -5.65
N ILE A 157 6.68 -8.57 -4.36
CA ILE A 157 7.66 -7.89 -3.51
C ILE A 157 8.55 -8.85 -2.71
N ASP A 158 8.15 -10.12 -2.60
CA ASP A 158 8.96 -11.12 -1.88
C ASP A 158 10.17 -11.51 -2.71
#